data_e5ef39d004367cb0165247e216b210bb
#
_entry.id   e5ef39d004367cb0165247e216b210bb
#
_cell.length_a   1.000
_cell.length_b   1.000
_cell.length_c   1.000
_cell.angle_alpha   90.00
_cell.angle_beta   90.00
_cell.angle_gamma   90.00
#
_symmetry.space_group_name_H-M   'P 1'
#
loop_
_entity.id
_entity.type
_entity.pdbx_description
1 polymer ?
#
loop_
_entity_poly.entity_id
_entity_poly.type
_entity_poly.pdbx_seq_one_letter_code
_entity_poly.pdbx_strand_id
1 'polypeptide(L)'
;MYKRQKAAQALHDQGAERIIACAVHGVLSPPAIDRINASPIERLIVSNTIPHDAERARCPKLHVLSVARLLGQAIRSIHEETSVSSLFV
;
A
#
# COMPACT_ATOMS: atom_id res chain seq x y z
N MET A 1 -5.90 5.75 8.30
CA MET A 1 -4.68 5.16 8.91
C MET A 1 -4.82 4.88 10.39
N TYR A 2 -5.53 5.72 11.13
CA TYR A 2 -5.72 5.52 12.57
C TYR A 2 -6.37 4.16 12.92
N LYS A 3 -7.40 3.76 12.17
CA LYS A 3 -8.07 2.45 12.37
C LYS A 3 -7.12 1.29 12.10
N ARG A 4 -6.25 1.41 11.09
CA ARG A 4 -5.27 0.36 10.75
C ARG A 4 -4.19 0.25 11.81
N GLN A 5 -3.78 1.36 12.39
CA GLN A 5 -2.83 1.37 13.49
C GLN A 5 -3.40 0.64 14.71
N LYS A 6 -4.68 0.88 15.04
CA LYS A 6 -5.35 0.18 16.14
C LYS A 6 -5.49 -1.32 15.86
N ALA A 7 -5.84 -1.69 14.63
CA ALA A 7 -5.92 -3.08 14.23
C ALA A 7 -4.56 -3.78 14.36
N ALA A 8 -3.49 -3.12 13.91
CA ALA A 8 -2.14 -3.63 14.02
C ALA A 8 -1.72 -3.83 15.47
N GLN A 9 -2.04 -2.87 16.34
CA GLN A 9 -1.75 -2.98 17.76
C GLN A 9 -2.49 -4.15 18.40
N ALA A 10 -3.77 -4.34 18.05
CA ALA A 10 -4.55 -5.46 18.54
C ALA A 10 -3.97 -6.80 18.11
N LEU A 11 -3.54 -6.92 16.86
CA LEU A 11 -2.89 -8.13 16.35
C LEU A 11 -1.56 -8.39 17.06
N HIS A 12 -0.78 -7.36 17.30
CA HIS A 12 0.49 -7.47 18.03
C HIS A 12 0.25 -7.96 19.46
N ASP A 13 -0.77 -7.42 20.12
CA ASP A 13 -1.14 -7.83 21.49
C ASP A 13 -1.64 -9.26 21.54
N GLN A 14 -2.16 -9.79 20.43
CA GLN A 14 -2.55 -11.20 20.31
C GLN A 14 -1.40 -12.14 19.93
N GLY A 15 -0.18 -11.62 19.80
CA GLY A 15 1.00 -12.42 19.56
C GLY A 15 1.45 -12.52 18.11
N ALA A 16 0.93 -11.68 17.22
CA ALA A 16 1.41 -11.65 15.84
C ALA A 16 2.86 -11.16 15.79
N GLU A 17 3.74 -11.95 15.15
CA GLU A 17 5.16 -11.62 15.05
C GLU A 17 5.44 -10.61 13.92
N ARG A 18 4.69 -10.69 12.82
CA ARG A 18 4.88 -9.83 11.66
C ARG A 18 3.54 -9.28 11.20
N ILE A 19 3.49 -7.97 10.98
CA ILE A 19 2.29 -7.29 10.53
C ILE A 19 2.64 -6.47 9.29
N ILE A 20 1.94 -6.75 8.18
CA ILE A 20 2.11 -6.05 6.91
C ILE A 20 0.76 -5.46 6.53
N ALA A 21 0.73 -4.17 6.22
CA ALA A 21 -0.47 -3.50 5.76
C ALA A 21 -0.36 -3.18 4.27
N CYS A 22 -1.46 -3.31 3.56
CA CYS A 22 -1.52 -3.02 2.13
C CYS A 22 -2.69 -2.08 1.83
N ALA A 23 -2.48 -1.14 0.91
CA ALA A 23 -3.54 -0.26 0.44
C ALA A 23 -3.29 0.09 -1.02
N VAL A 24 -4.37 0.21 -1.81
CA VAL A 24 -4.25 0.61 -3.22
C VAL A 24 -3.90 2.09 -3.30
N HIS A 25 -4.60 2.93 -2.54
CA HIS A 25 -4.36 4.37 -2.51
C HIS A 25 -3.83 4.78 -1.13
N GLY A 26 -2.57 5.18 -1.08
CA GLY A 26 -1.96 5.66 0.16
C GLY A 26 -2.17 7.16 0.32
N VAL A 27 -3.14 7.56 1.12
CA VAL A 27 -3.32 8.97 1.50
C VAL A 27 -2.58 9.17 2.82
N LEU A 28 -1.32 9.65 2.72
CA LEU A 28 -0.41 9.72 3.85
C LEU A 28 -0.13 11.18 4.21
N SER A 29 -0.80 11.67 5.24
CA SER A 29 -0.47 12.96 5.85
C SER A 29 0.72 12.80 6.80
N PRO A 30 1.43 13.88 7.17
CA PRO A 30 2.53 13.77 8.14
C PRO A 30 2.17 13.05 9.45
N PRO A 31 1.02 13.32 10.09
CA PRO A 31 0.63 12.56 11.29
C PRO A 31 0.46 11.05 11.03
N ALA A 32 -0.03 10.66 9.84
CA ALA A 32 -0.19 9.25 9.50
C ALA A 32 1.17 8.56 9.41
N ILE A 33 2.17 9.21 8.84
CA ILE A 33 3.53 8.69 8.73
C ILE A 33 4.12 8.44 10.13
N ASP A 34 3.98 9.41 11.03
CA ASP A 34 4.48 9.28 12.40
C ASP A 34 3.79 8.13 13.14
N ARG A 35 2.49 7.96 12.95
CA ARG A 35 1.72 6.86 13.53
C ARG A 35 2.16 5.50 13.01
N ILE A 36 2.42 5.39 11.71
CA ILE A 36 2.91 4.16 11.10
C ILE A 36 4.28 3.80 11.64
N ASN A 37 5.18 4.78 11.74
CA ASN A 37 6.53 4.55 12.28
C ASN A 37 6.50 4.09 13.73
N ALA A 38 5.53 4.57 14.51
CA ALA A 38 5.38 4.20 15.91
C ALA A 38 4.56 2.92 16.13
N SER A 39 3.92 2.39 15.07
CA SER A 39 3.07 1.21 15.15
C SER A 39 3.87 -0.09 15.01
N PRO A 40 3.29 -1.26 15.36
CA PRO A 40 3.92 -2.55 15.13
C PRO A 40 3.87 -3.02 13.68
N ILE A 41 3.34 -2.22 12.76
CA ILE A 41 3.36 -2.52 11.32
C ILE A 41 4.82 -2.58 10.85
N GLU A 42 5.21 -3.71 10.26
CA GLU A 42 6.55 -3.90 9.72
C GLU A 42 6.71 -3.22 8.37
N ARG A 43 5.71 -3.35 7.50
CA ARG A 43 5.70 -2.78 6.16
C ARG A 43 4.32 -2.25 5.82
N LEU A 44 4.29 -1.10 5.14
CA LEU A 44 3.09 -0.58 4.50
C LEU A 44 3.33 -0.58 3.00
N ILE A 45 2.55 -1.36 2.27
CA ILE A 45 2.67 -1.49 0.82
C ILE A 45 1.52 -0.73 0.17
N VAL A 46 1.85 0.23 -0.67
CA VAL A 46 0.85 1.04 -1.41
C VAL A 46 1.20 1.05 -2.88
N SER A 47 0.21 1.35 -3.74
CA SER A 47 0.47 1.56 -5.15
C SER A 47 0.97 2.98 -5.40
N ASN A 48 1.44 3.25 -6.63
CA ASN A 48 1.89 4.58 -7.02
C ASN A 48 0.79 5.43 -7.66
N THR A 49 -0.48 5.16 -7.35
CA THR A 49 -1.60 6.00 -7.80
C THR A 49 -1.52 7.42 -7.24
N ILE A 50 -0.86 7.57 -6.10
CA ILE A 50 -0.54 8.85 -5.48
C ILE A 50 0.98 8.91 -5.30
N PRO A 51 1.67 10.00 -5.71
CA PRO A 51 3.11 10.10 -5.51
C PRO A 51 3.50 10.13 -4.03
N HIS A 52 4.57 9.41 -3.69
CA HIS A 52 5.02 9.27 -2.30
C HIS A 52 6.51 9.52 -2.11
N ASP A 53 7.13 10.31 -2.99
CA ASP A 53 8.58 10.49 -2.95
C ASP A 53 9.06 11.11 -1.64
N ALA A 54 8.35 12.12 -1.14
CA ALA A 54 8.68 12.77 0.12
C ALA A 54 8.39 11.86 1.32
N GLU A 55 7.29 11.12 1.27
CA GLU A 55 6.87 10.22 2.34
C GLU A 55 7.83 9.03 2.48
N ARG A 56 8.35 8.53 1.37
CA ARG A 56 9.32 7.42 1.38
C ARG A 56 10.59 7.79 2.13
N ALA A 57 11.03 9.04 2.03
CA ALA A 57 12.21 9.52 2.74
C ALA A 57 12.00 9.57 4.26
N ARG A 58 10.75 9.75 4.71
CA ARG A 58 10.39 9.88 6.12
C ARG A 58 9.90 8.58 6.75
N CYS A 59 9.48 7.61 5.95
CA CYS A 59 8.89 6.36 6.42
C CYS A 59 9.64 5.16 5.84
N PRO A 60 10.62 4.59 6.55
CA PRO A 60 11.38 3.45 6.05
C PRO A 60 10.51 2.19 5.88
N LYS A 61 9.33 2.12 6.50
CA LYS A 61 8.40 1.01 6.36
C LYS A 61 7.57 1.07 5.09
N LEU A 62 7.57 2.21 4.38
CA LEU A 62 6.76 2.41 3.19
C LEU A 62 7.40 1.77 1.97
N HIS A 63 6.65 0.90 1.29
CA HIS A 63 7.01 0.28 0.03
C HIS A 63 5.98 0.67 -1.03
N VAL A 64 6.43 1.21 -2.15
CA VAL A 64 5.56 1.66 -3.23
C VAL A 64 5.71 0.70 -4.40
N LEU A 65 4.60 0.11 -4.82
CA LEU A 65 4.54 -0.75 -6.01
C LEU A 65 3.92 0.01 -7.17
N SER A 66 4.57 -0.04 -8.32
CA SER A 66 4.05 0.60 -9.52
C SER A 66 2.89 -0.20 -10.11
N VAL A 67 1.79 0.49 -10.45
CA VAL A 67 0.67 -0.10 -11.19
C VAL A 67 0.76 0.19 -12.70
N ALA A 68 1.84 0.83 -13.14
CA ALA A 68 2.00 1.23 -14.55
C ALA A 68 1.91 0.05 -15.50
N ARG A 69 2.52 -1.08 -15.16
CA ARG A 69 2.49 -2.30 -16.00
C ARG A 69 1.06 -2.85 -16.10
N LEU A 70 0.34 -2.90 -14.99
CA LEU A 70 -1.05 -3.39 -14.98
C LEU A 70 -1.94 -2.48 -15.82
N LEU A 71 -1.82 -1.17 -15.66
CA LEU A 71 -2.59 -0.19 -16.45
C LEU A 71 -2.24 -0.30 -17.93
N GLY A 72 -0.96 -0.45 -18.26
CA GLY A 72 -0.52 -0.64 -19.63
C GLY A 72 -1.10 -1.89 -20.27
N GLN A 73 -1.14 -3.00 -19.55
CA GLN A 73 -1.75 -4.23 -20.01
C GLN A 73 -3.26 -4.09 -20.19
N ALA A 74 -3.95 -3.38 -19.29
CA ALA A 74 -5.37 -3.12 -19.41
C ALA A 74 -5.68 -2.28 -20.65
N ILE A 75 -4.91 -1.23 -20.91
CA ILE A 75 -5.06 -0.39 -22.09
C ILE A 75 -4.85 -1.23 -23.36
N ARG A 76 -3.83 -2.05 -23.37
CA ARG A 76 -3.54 -2.93 -24.50
C ARG A 76 -4.68 -3.93 -24.75
N SER A 77 -5.24 -4.52 -23.70
CA SER A 77 -6.36 -5.45 -23.80
C SER A 77 -7.59 -4.78 -24.39
N ILE A 78 -7.88 -3.55 -23.99
CA ILE A 78 -9.00 -2.78 -24.55
C ILE A 78 -8.75 -2.49 -26.01
N HIS A 79 -7.54 -2.09 -26.39
CA HIS A 79 -7.16 -1.80 -27.77
C HIS A 79 -7.26 -3.03 -28.67
N GLU A 80 -6.87 -4.20 -28.17
CA GLU A 80 -6.92 -5.46 -28.89
C GLU A 80 -8.27 -6.18 -28.76
N GLU A 81 -9.25 -5.57 -28.10
CA GLU A 81 -10.58 -6.15 -27.86
C GLU A 81 -10.53 -7.47 -27.10
N THR A 82 -9.52 -7.64 -26.25
CA THR A 82 -9.40 -8.80 -25.39
C THR A 82 -9.92 -8.51 -23.98
N SER A 83 -10.08 -9.56 -23.19
CA SER A 83 -10.67 -9.41 -21.84
C SER A 83 -9.68 -8.82 -20.86
N VAL A 84 -10.07 -7.73 -20.21
CA VAL A 84 -9.31 -7.12 -19.10
C VAL A 84 -9.36 -8.01 -17.85
N SER A 85 -10.47 -8.73 -17.64
CA SER A 85 -10.63 -9.57 -16.45
C SER A 85 -9.59 -10.67 -16.33
N SER A 86 -8.99 -11.10 -17.46
CA SER A 86 -7.93 -12.11 -17.45
C SER A 86 -6.67 -11.65 -16.71
N LEU A 87 -6.48 -10.36 -16.52
CA LEU A 87 -5.33 -9.80 -15.79
C LEU A 87 -5.43 -10.03 -14.27
N PHE A 88 -6.59 -10.39 -13.76
CA PHE A 88 -6.88 -10.52 -12.35
C PHE A 88 -7.14 -11.96 -11.91
N VAL A 89 -6.83 -12.92 -12.75
CA VAL A 89 -7.04 -14.35 -12.46
C VAL A 89 -5.76 -14.99 -11.95
#